data_617b5fdba7e9a1647f77b345faec236e
#
_entry.id   617b5fdba7e9a1647f77b345faec236e
#
_cell.length_a   1.000
_cell.length_b   1.000
_cell.length_c   1.000
_cell.angle_alpha   90.00
_cell.angle_beta   90.00
_cell.angle_gamma   90.00
#
_symmetry.space_group_name_H-M   'P 1'
#
loop_
_entity.id
_entity.type
_entity.pdbx_description
1 polymer ?
#
loop_
_entity_poly.entity_id
_entity_poly.type
_entity_poly.pdbx_seq_one_letter_code
_entity_poly.pdbx_strand_id
1 'polypeptide(L)'
;MAEKQKMTPSEAIVEQLRMEGVEYCAGIVGSAFMDMLDLFPAAGIRFIACRDEHTAGHMMDAYNRVTGKVGVCTGQNGPGITNLVTSVATAYQAHSPVLIIGPSAGSASVGWDGFQEVDQVPIFKPITKKAFQIPHPSRAADCVRTAFRTMYAERGPVYLDVPRDYFYGEVNDFILPPEQYRSTSGLIPDAESLKKAAEVILAAKKPVIINGRGVVDSDAVDVVAEIAEYLSCPVATSYLHNDAFRYSDPHCVGPIGYMGSKAAMYSIKEADVIIAIGCRLSYFGTLPQYDIKYFLQDGSQKIVQ
;
A
#
# COMPACT_ATOMS: atom_id res chain seq x y z
N MET A 1 25.78 -14.80 -8.69
CA MET A 1 24.54 -14.71 -9.50
C MET A 1 23.68 -15.92 -9.10
N ALA A 2 22.40 -15.73 -8.88
CA ALA A 2 21.50 -16.85 -8.61
C ALA A 2 21.45 -17.76 -9.84
N GLU A 3 21.53 -19.07 -9.63
CA GLU A 3 21.44 -20.05 -10.72
C GLU A 3 19.99 -20.23 -11.14
N LYS A 4 19.76 -20.34 -12.44
CA LYS A 4 18.44 -20.70 -12.95
C LYS A 4 18.11 -22.13 -12.55
N GLN A 5 16.90 -22.29 -12.04
CA GLN A 5 16.35 -23.58 -11.64
C GLN A 5 15.20 -23.97 -12.56
N LYS A 6 15.07 -25.25 -12.83
CA LYS A 6 13.97 -25.82 -13.58
C LYS A 6 12.76 -25.92 -12.66
N MET A 7 11.67 -25.26 -13.00
CA MET A 7 10.44 -25.19 -12.20
C MET A 7 9.24 -24.91 -13.08
N THR A 8 8.04 -25.06 -12.52
CA THR A 8 6.82 -24.53 -13.15
C THR A 8 6.69 -23.04 -12.91
N PRO A 9 5.96 -22.27 -13.75
CA PRO A 9 5.69 -20.86 -13.45
C PRO A 9 4.90 -20.66 -12.16
N SER A 10 4.01 -21.60 -11.78
CA SER A 10 3.34 -21.60 -10.48
C SER A 10 4.34 -21.66 -9.32
N GLU A 11 5.32 -22.57 -9.38
CA GLU A 11 6.39 -22.63 -8.39
C GLU A 11 7.20 -21.32 -8.37
N ALA A 12 7.52 -20.75 -9.53
CA ALA A 12 8.24 -19.48 -9.62
C ALA A 12 7.47 -18.33 -8.95
N ILE A 13 6.15 -18.25 -9.15
CA ILE A 13 5.29 -17.26 -8.48
C ILE A 13 5.31 -17.49 -6.97
N VAL A 14 5.00 -18.70 -6.52
CA VAL A 14 4.82 -19.03 -5.11
C VAL A 14 6.13 -18.88 -4.32
N GLU A 15 7.25 -19.36 -4.86
CA GLU A 15 8.55 -19.20 -4.21
C GLU A 15 8.98 -17.74 -4.13
N GLN A 16 8.68 -16.91 -5.15
CA GLN A 16 8.98 -15.50 -5.08
C GLN A 16 8.07 -14.78 -4.07
N LEU A 17 6.80 -15.18 -3.92
CA LEU A 17 5.91 -14.68 -2.86
C LEU A 17 6.45 -15.04 -1.47
N ARG A 18 6.92 -16.27 -1.30
CA ARG A 18 7.54 -16.74 -0.04
C ARG A 18 8.78 -15.93 0.30
N MET A 19 9.64 -15.65 -0.67
CA MET A 19 10.84 -14.80 -0.48
C MET A 19 10.49 -13.37 -0.07
N GLU A 20 9.34 -12.85 -0.51
CA GLU A 20 8.83 -11.53 -0.09
C GLU A 20 8.12 -11.56 1.28
N GLY A 21 8.05 -12.72 1.91
CA GLY A 21 7.46 -12.88 3.24
C GLY A 21 5.94 -12.86 3.25
N VAL A 22 5.31 -13.26 2.14
CA VAL A 22 3.84 -13.42 2.07
C VAL A 22 3.41 -14.58 2.97
N GLU A 23 2.50 -14.31 3.91
CA GLU A 23 1.95 -15.28 4.85
C GLU A 23 0.50 -15.68 4.49
N TYR A 24 -0.24 -14.77 3.86
CA TYR A 24 -1.66 -14.97 3.59
C TYR A 24 -2.03 -14.59 2.15
N CYS A 25 -2.88 -15.41 1.57
CA CYS A 25 -3.62 -15.10 0.36
C CYS A 25 -5.12 -15.31 0.65
N ALA A 26 -5.98 -14.37 0.29
CA ALA A 26 -7.42 -14.48 0.46
C ALA A 26 -8.15 -14.49 -0.88
N GLY A 27 -9.29 -15.20 -0.93
CA GLY A 27 -10.08 -15.26 -2.16
C GLY A 27 -11.12 -16.37 -2.14
N ILE A 28 -11.64 -16.66 -3.32
CA ILE A 28 -12.48 -17.83 -3.58
C ILE A 28 -11.73 -18.74 -4.54
N VAL A 29 -11.69 -20.04 -4.19
CA VAL A 29 -11.04 -21.04 -5.02
C VAL A 29 -11.67 -21.08 -6.42
N GLY A 30 -10.83 -21.04 -7.43
CA GLY A 30 -11.24 -21.10 -8.82
C GLY A 30 -10.37 -22.06 -9.63
N SER A 31 -10.95 -22.66 -10.67
CA SER A 31 -10.26 -23.63 -11.52
C SER A 31 -9.09 -23.03 -12.33
N ALA A 32 -9.01 -21.71 -12.42
CA ALA A 32 -8.02 -21.04 -13.23
C ALA A 32 -6.63 -20.93 -12.60
N PHE A 33 -6.48 -21.21 -11.28
CA PHE A 33 -5.21 -21.07 -10.54
C PHE A 33 -4.95 -22.16 -9.51
N MET A 34 -5.56 -23.33 -9.69
CA MET A 34 -5.45 -24.45 -8.72
C MET A 34 -4.01 -24.90 -8.53
N ASP A 35 -3.20 -24.91 -9.58
CA ASP A 35 -1.79 -25.31 -9.52
C ASP A 35 -0.95 -24.40 -8.61
N MET A 36 -1.21 -23.11 -8.65
CA MET A 36 -0.58 -22.15 -7.74
C MET A 36 -1.09 -22.37 -6.29
N LEU A 37 -2.39 -22.59 -6.12
CA LEU A 37 -3.03 -22.77 -4.83
C LEU A 37 -2.53 -24.03 -4.11
N ASP A 38 -2.30 -25.12 -4.84
CA ASP A 38 -1.80 -26.40 -4.30
C ASP A 38 -0.39 -26.29 -3.69
N LEU A 39 0.40 -25.33 -4.14
CA LEU A 39 1.75 -25.06 -3.64
C LEU A 39 1.78 -24.22 -2.37
N PHE A 40 0.72 -23.50 -2.03
CA PHE A 40 0.71 -22.58 -0.88
C PHE A 40 1.03 -23.23 0.46
N PRO A 41 0.46 -24.42 0.81
CA PRO A 41 0.78 -25.06 2.09
C PRO A 41 2.27 -25.39 2.26
N ALA A 42 2.92 -25.89 1.21
CA ALA A 42 4.34 -26.21 1.23
C ALA A 42 5.22 -24.95 1.34
N ALA A 43 4.76 -23.84 0.78
CA ALA A 43 5.44 -22.54 0.89
C ALA A 43 5.14 -21.80 2.21
N GLY A 44 4.31 -22.35 3.09
CA GLY A 44 3.90 -21.70 4.33
C GLY A 44 2.90 -20.55 4.14
N ILE A 45 2.28 -20.43 2.96
CA ILE A 45 1.27 -19.44 2.66
C ILE A 45 -0.11 -20.00 3.00
N ARG A 46 -0.83 -19.33 3.89
CA ARG A 46 -2.19 -19.75 4.25
C ARG A 46 -3.21 -19.12 3.31
N PHE A 47 -3.99 -19.95 2.62
CA PHE A 47 -5.15 -19.48 1.87
C PHE A 47 -6.36 -19.31 2.77
N ILE A 48 -6.98 -18.13 2.72
CA ILE A 48 -8.19 -17.80 3.47
C ILE A 48 -9.36 -17.77 2.48
N ALA A 49 -10.16 -18.81 2.50
CA ALA A 49 -11.36 -18.89 1.67
C ALA A 49 -12.43 -17.93 2.19
N CYS A 50 -12.87 -17.02 1.33
CA CYS A 50 -13.92 -16.05 1.61
C CYS A 50 -15.25 -16.50 0.96
N ARG A 51 -16.34 -15.78 1.26
CA ARG A 51 -17.63 -15.97 0.59
C ARG A 51 -17.85 -15.00 -0.57
N ASP A 52 -16.97 -14.00 -0.66
CA ASP A 52 -16.99 -12.97 -1.68
C ASP A 52 -15.56 -12.40 -1.82
N GLU A 53 -15.08 -12.25 -3.05
CA GLU A 53 -13.73 -11.72 -3.31
C GLU A 53 -13.58 -10.27 -2.87
N HIS A 54 -14.66 -9.48 -2.90
CA HIS A 54 -14.68 -8.14 -2.34
C HIS A 54 -14.23 -8.12 -0.87
N THR A 55 -14.73 -9.08 -0.07
CA THR A 55 -14.29 -9.26 1.32
C THR A 55 -12.81 -9.65 1.40
N ALA A 56 -12.34 -10.52 0.50
CA ALA A 56 -10.94 -10.91 0.46
C ALA A 56 -10.00 -9.70 0.23
N GLY A 57 -10.34 -8.84 -0.72
CA GLY A 57 -9.56 -7.64 -0.99
C GLY A 57 -9.52 -6.66 0.20
N HIS A 58 -10.66 -6.41 0.86
CA HIS A 58 -10.69 -5.58 2.08
C HIS A 58 -9.92 -6.21 3.25
N MET A 59 -9.96 -7.53 3.38
CA MET A 59 -9.19 -8.25 4.40
C MET A 59 -7.69 -8.05 4.20
N MET A 60 -7.21 -8.12 2.97
CA MET A 60 -5.80 -7.93 2.66
C MET A 60 -5.36 -6.47 2.75
N ASP A 61 -6.23 -5.50 2.44
CA ASP A 61 -6.00 -4.08 2.74
C ASP A 61 -5.86 -3.85 4.26
N ALA A 62 -6.79 -4.36 5.06
CA ALA A 62 -6.73 -4.26 6.51
C ALA A 62 -5.48 -4.94 7.09
N TYR A 63 -5.12 -6.14 6.59
CA TYR A 63 -3.91 -6.85 6.98
C TYR A 63 -2.65 -6.00 6.75
N ASN A 64 -2.53 -5.37 5.58
CA ASN A 64 -1.41 -4.45 5.33
C ASN A 64 -1.38 -3.26 6.30
N ARG A 65 -2.54 -2.65 6.56
CA ARG A 65 -2.61 -1.48 7.46
C ARG A 65 -2.17 -1.80 8.88
N VAL A 66 -2.47 -3.01 9.36
CA VAL A 66 -2.16 -3.42 10.74
C VAL A 66 -0.74 -3.96 10.88
N THR A 67 -0.25 -4.68 9.87
CA THR A 67 1.03 -5.42 9.97
C THR A 67 2.18 -4.81 9.18
N GLY A 68 1.91 -3.89 8.24
CA GLY A 68 2.88 -3.40 7.27
C GLY A 68 3.25 -4.41 6.17
N LYS A 69 2.77 -5.66 6.26
CA LYS A 69 3.07 -6.74 5.29
C LYS A 69 2.14 -6.66 4.08
N VAL A 70 2.62 -7.11 2.92
CA VAL A 70 1.79 -7.19 1.71
C VAL A 70 0.79 -8.32 1.83
N GLY A 71 -0.49 -7.99 1.68
CA GLY A 71 -1.56 -8.96 1.51
C GLY A 71 -1.71 -9.37 0.05
N VAL A 72 -2.04 -10.64 -0.20
CA VAL A 72 -2.31 -11.15 -1.55
C VAL A 72 -3.78 -11.56 -1.65
N CYS A 73 -4.45 -11.21 -2.75
CA CYS A 73 -5.78 -11.69 -3.03
C CYS A 73 -5.91 -12.19 -4.47
N THR A 74 -6.82 -13.13 -4.66
CA THR A 74 -7.08 -13.77 -5.94
C THR A 74 -8.54 -14.25 -6.03
N GLY A 75 -8.97 -14.64 -7.20
CA GLY A 75 -10.29 -15.19 -7.48
C GLY A 75 -10.34 -15.87 -8.84
N GLN A 76 -11.49 -16.43 -9.20
CA GLN A 76 -11.70 -16.98 -10.52
C GLN A 76 -11.60 -15.89 -11.60
N ASN A 77 -11.05 -16.21 -12.77
CA ASN A 77 -10.99 -15.27 -13.90
C ASN A 77 -12.37 -14.69 -14.23
N GLY A 78 -12.38 -13.47 -14.75
CA GLY A 78 -13.62 -12.74 -15.05
C GLY A 78 -14.34 -12.28 -13.77
N PRO A 79 -15.50 -12.87 -13.41
CA PRO A 79 -16.35 -12.35 -12.32
C PRO A 79 -15.66 -12.34 -10.95
N GLY A 80 -14.84 -13.34 -10.62
CA GLY A 80 -14.12 -13.36 -9.34
C GLY A 80 -13.12 -12.21 -9.23
N ILE A 81 -12.39 -11.94 -10.30
CA ILE A 81 -11.44 -10.82 -10.33
C ILE A 81 -12.16 -9.47 -10.34
N THR A 82 -13.25 -9.32 -11.10
CA THR A 82 -14.00 -8.06 -11.13
C THR A 82 -14.67 -7.73 -9.78
N ASN A 83 -15.01 -8.73 -8.97
CA ASN A 83 -15.50 -8.50 -7.59
C ASN A 83 -14.48 -7.80 -6.68
N LEU A 84 -13.18 -7.86 -6.99
CA LEU A 84 -12.13 -7.18 -6.24
C LEU A 84 -12.05 -5.66 -6.49
N VAL A 85 -12.71 -5.13 -7.51
CA VAL A 85 -12.54 -3.73 -7.97
C VAL A 85 -12.75 -2.72 -6.83
N THR A 86 -13.81 -2.85 -6.05
CA THR A 86 -14.12 -1.89 -4.96
C THR A 86 -13.04 -1.92 -3.87
N SER A 87 -12.63 -3.11 -3.45
CA SER A 87 -11.61 -3.25 -2.40
C SER A 87 -10.23 -2.77 -2.87
N VAL A 88 -9.88 -3.02 -4.14
CA VAL A 88 -8.63 -2.53 -4.74
C VAL A 88 -8.65 -1.01 -4.87
N ALA A 89 -9.77 -0.40 -5.27
CA ALA A 89 -9.93 1.05 -5.29
C ALA A 89 -9.78 1.66 -3.88
N THR A 90 -10.28 0.98 -2.84
CA THR A 90 -10.09 1.38 -1.44
C THR A 90 -8.61 1.33 -1.04
N ALA A 91 -7.92 0.23 -1.34
CA ALA A 91 -6.49 0.07 -1.07
C ALA A 91 -5.65 1.12 -1.83
N TYR A 92 -6.05 1.46 -3.07
CA TYR A 92 -5.39 2.50 -3.85
C TYR A 92 -5.47 3.88 -3.18
N GLN A 93 -6.66 4.28 -2.75
CA GLN A 93 -6.86 5.56 -2.04
C GLN A 93 -6.14 5.59 -0.68
N ALA A 94 -6.07 4.44 -0.02
CA ALA A 94 -5.38 4.30 1.24
C ALA A 94 -3.85 4.10 1.11
N HIS A 95 -3.31 4.01 -0.12
CA HIS A 95 -1.90 3.69 -0.39
C HIS A 95 -1.44 2.38 0.27
N SER A 96 -2.32 1.40 0.36
CA SER A 96 -2.02 0.09 0.92
C SER A 96 -1.42 -0.84 -0.14
N PRO A 97 -0.20 -1.33 0.04
CA PRO A 97 0.35 -2.41 -0.78
C PRO A 97 -0.47 -3.69 -0.68
N VAL A 98 -1.18 -4.02 -1.75
CA VAL A 98 -1.93 -5.26 -1.92
C VAL A 98 -1.63 -5.81 -3.30
N LEU A 99 -1.25 -7.08 -3.38
CA LEU A 99 -1.05 -7.77 -4.65
C LEU A 99 -2.31 -8.51 -5.06
N ILE A 100 -2.83 -8.20 -6.22
CA ILE A 100 -3.91 -8.94 -6.85
C ILE A 100 -3.29 -9.85 -7.91
N ILE A 101 -3.40 -11.17 -7.72
CA ILE A 101 -3.04 -12.14 -8.74
C ILE A 101 -4.32 -12.54 -9.46
N GLY A 102 -4.49 -12.05 -10.67
CA GLY A 102 -5.68 -12.28 -11.49
C GLY A 102 -5.42 -13.34 -12.55
N PRO A 103 -5.91 -14.58 -12.39
CA PRO A 103 -5.94 -15.49 -13.52
C PRO A 103 -6.81 -14.93 -14.63
N SER A 104 -6.42 -15.15 -15.88
CA SER A 104 -7.16 -14.72 -17.07
C SER A 104 -7.35 -15.87 -18.09
N ALA A 105 -8.05 -15.60 -19.17
CA ALA A 105 -8.22 -16.58 -20.26
C ALA A 105 -6.85 -17.04 -20.76
N GLY A 106 -6.78 -18.31 -21.22
CA GLY A 106 -5.54 -18.85 -21.76
C GLY A 106 -5.09 -18.09 -23.01
N SER A 107 -3.79 -17.84 -23.11
CA SER A 107 -3.18 -16.98 -24.13
C SER A 107 -3.54 -17.37 -25.57
N ALA A 108 -3.73 -18.67 -25.84
CA ALA A 108 -4.11 -19.20 -27.15
C ALA A 108 -5.61 -19.06 -27.49
N SER A 109 -6.46 -18.70 -26.51
CA SER A 109 -7.92 -18.62 -26.68
C SER A 109 -8.52 -17.24 -26.50
N VAL A 110 -7.71 -16.25 -26.21
CA VAL A 110 -8.16 -14.86 -26.07
C VAL A 110 -8.85 -14.37 -27.34
N GLY A 111 -10.04 -13.79 -27.18
CA GLY A 111 -10.86 -13.29 -28.29
C GLY A 111 -11.75 -14.35 -28.95
N TRP A 112 -11.82 -15.57 -28.41
CA TRP A 112 -12.66 -16.64 -28.90
C TRP A 112 -13.88 -16.94 -28.01
N ASP A 113 -14.24 -15.96 -27.16
CA ASP A 113 -15.37 -16.07 -26.23
C ASP A 113 -15.18 -17.24 -25.22
N GLY A 114 -13.97 -17.28 -24.65
CA GLY A 114 -13.60 -18.29 -23.65
C GLY A 114 -14.41 -18.16 -22.36
N PHE A 115 -14.47 -19.25 -21.58
CA PHE A 115 -15.22 -19.27 -20.31
C PHE A 115 -14.77 -18.15 -19.39
N GLN A 116 -15.70 -17.26 -19.05
CA GLN A 116 -15.46 -16.09 -18.18
C GLN A 116 -14.33 -15.16 -18.67
N GLU A 117 -14.13 -15.10 -19.97
CA GLU A 117 -13.14 -14.18 -20.55
C GLU A 117 -13.56 -12.72 -20.35
N VAL A 118 -12.67 -11.95 -19.75
CA VAL A 118 -12.80 -10.49 -19.56
C VAL A 118 -11.42 -9.87 -19.72
N ASP A 119 -11.33 -8.75 -20.42
CA ASP A 119 -10.10 -7.95 -20.44
C ASP A 119 -9.94 -7.23 -19.10
N GLN A 120 -9.23 -7.87 -18.18
CA GLN A 120 -9.13 -7.46 -16.77
C GLN A 120 -8.12 -6.32 -16.56
N VAL A 121 -7.03 -6.31 -17.30
CA VAL A 121 -5.94 -5.33 -17.10
C VAL A 121 -6.43 -3.87 -17.20
N PRO A 122 -7.23 -3.46 -18.19
CA PRO A 122 -7.77 -2.10 -18.28
C PRO A 122 -8.66 -1.71 -17.09
N ILE A 123 -9.40 -2.67 -16.52
CA ILE A 123 -10.29 -2.44 -15.37
C ILE A 123 -9.47 -2.00 -14.15
N PHE A 124 -8.29 -2.61 -13.92
CA PHE A 124 -7.45 -2.33 -12.76
C PHE A 124 -6.47 -1.17 -12.96
N LYS A 125 -6.19 -0.73 -14.20
CA LYS A 125 -5.27 0.38 -14.47
C LYS A 125 -5.55 1.65 -13.65
N PRO A 126 -6.78 2.17 -13.55
CA PRO A 126 -7.06 3.43 -12.85
C PRO A 126 -7.04 3.30 -11.31
N ILE A 127 -7.04 2.10 -10.78
CA ILE A 127 -7.16 1.82 -9.33
C ILE A 127 -5.96 1.04 -8.77
N THR A 128 -4.86 0.96 -9.52
CA THR A 128 -3.61 0.33 -9.08
C THR A 128 -2.40 1.19 -9.44
N LYS A 129 -1.27 0.96 -8.81
CA LYS A 129 0.00 1.59 -9.20
C LYS A 129 0.54 1.00 -10.50
N LYS A 130 0.25 -0.28 -10.73
CA LYS A 130 0.54 -0.97 -11.98
C LYS A 130 -0.44 -2.11 -12.20
N ALA A 131 -1.01 -2.19 -13.41
CA ALA A 131 -1.77 -3.34 -13.87
C ALA A 131 -1.11 -3.86 -15.14
N PHE A 132 -0.71 -5.14 -15.13
CA PHE A 132 0.00 -5.74 -16.27
C PHE A 132 -0.14 -7.25 -16.28
N GLN A 133 -0.05 -7.82 -17.46
CA GLN A 133 -0.07 -9.27 -17.67
C GLN A 133 1.36 -9.81 -17.72
N ILE A 134 1.57 -11.04 -17.25
CA ILE A 134 2.82 -11.78 -17.46
C ILE A 134 2.99 -11.99 -18.98
N PRO A 135 4.06 -11.44 -19.58
CA PRO A 135 4.21 -11.49 -21.04
C PRO A 135 4.67 -12.86 -21.56
N HIS A 136 5.29 -13.67 -20.70
CA HIS A 136 5.78 -15.00 -21.02
C HIS A 136 5.96 -15.83 -19.73
N PRO A 137 5.67 -17.15 -19.73
CA PRO A 137 5.78 -17.99 -18.53
C PRO A 137 7.14 -17.92 -17.81
N SER A 138 8.24 -17.84 -18.56
CA SER A 138 9.60 -17.73 -18.00
C SER A 138 9.90 -16.40 -17.28
N ARG A 139 8.93 -15.50 -17.21
CA ARG A 139 9.04 -14.23 -16.49
C ARG A 139 8.12 -14.17 -15.25
N ALA A 140 7.65 -15.31 -14.81
CA ALA A 140 6.71 -15.38 -13.70
C ALA A 140 7.28 -14.76 -12.41
N ALA A 141 8.44 -15.22 -11.95
CA ALA A 141 9.10 -14.65 -10.76
C ALA A 141 9.51 -13.18 -10.96
N ASP A 142 9.99 -12.79 -12.16
CA ASP A 142 10.36 -11.41 -12.48
C ASP A 142 9.15 -10.47 -12.41
N CYS A 143 7.97 -10.91 -12.84
CA CYS A 143 6.74 -10.14 -12.75
C CYS A 143 6.29 -9.96 -11.29
N VAL A 144 6.41 -10.99 -10.44
CA VAL A 144 6.18 -10.87 -8.99
C VAL A 144 7.15 -9.86 -8.38
N ARG A 145 8.44 -9.95 -8.67
CA ARG A 145 9.45 -8.97 -8.21
C ARG A 145 9.10 -7.54 -8.66
N THR A 146 8.67 -7.38 -9.91
CA THR A 146 8.23 -6.09 -10.43
C THR A 146 7.02 -5.54 -9.68
N ALA A 147 6.05 -6.39 -9.35
CA ALA A 147 4.88 -6.00 -8.57
C ALA A 147 5.30 -5.52 -7.16
N PHE A 148 6.11 -6.27 -6.45
CA PHE A 148 6.58 -5.89 -5.12
C PHE A 148 7.42 -4.62 -5.13
N ARG A 149 8.35 -4.48 -6.07
CA ARG A 149 9.13 -3.24 -6.23
C ARG A 149 8.22 -2.03 -6.44
N THR A 150 7.20 -2.16 -7.29
CA THR A 150 6.23 -1.09 -7.54
C THR A 150 5.41 -0.77 -6.27
N MET A 151 4.89 -1.79 -5.59
CA MET A 151 4.11 -1.61 -4.37
C MET A 151 4.87 -0.86 -3.27
N TYR A 152 6.13 -1.19 -3.07
CA TYR A 152 6.96 -0.53 -2.04
C TYR A 152 7.42 0.87 -2.46
N ALA A 153 7.77 1.07 -3.74
CA ALA A 153 8.24 2.37 -4.23
C ALA A 153 7.11 3.42 -4.33
N GLU A 154 5.93 2.99 -4.80
CA GLU A 154 4.82 3.91 -5.08
C GLU A 154 3.70 3.87 -4.04
N ARG A 155 3.77 2.95 -3.09
CA ARG A 155 2.77 2.72 -2.02
C ARG A 155 1.36 2.57 -2.58
N GLY A 156 0.92 1.33 -2.77
CA GLY A 156 -0.43 1.03 -3.24
C GLY A 156 -0.54 -0.34 -3.92
N PRO A 157 -1.74 -0.73 -4.34
CA PRO A 157 -1.99 -2.04 -4.92
C PRO A 157 -1.40 -2.20 -6.31
N VAL A 158 -1.09 -3.44 -6.67
CA VAL A 158 -0.67 -3.84 -8.01
C VAL A 158 -1.52 -5.03 -8.46
N TYR A 159 -1.93 -4.99 -9.71
CA TYR A 159 -2.63 -6.08 -10.39
C TYR A 159 -1.67 -6.81 -11.33
N LEU A 160 -1.50 -8.10 -11.10
CA LEU A 160 -0.72 -9.02 -11.93
C LEU A 160 -1.65 -10.03 -12.61
N ASP A 161 -1.82 -9.88 -13.89
CA ASP A 161 -2.63 -10.79 -14.72
C ASP A 161 -1.80 -12.00 -15.13
N VAL A 162 -2.37 -13.20 -14.97
CA VAL A 162 -1.71 -14.45 -15.29
C VAL A 162 -2.61 -15.27 -16.23
N PRO A 163 -2.27 -15.37 -17.52
CA PRO A 163 -2.98 -16.28 -18.42
C PRO A 163 -3.01 -17.71 -17.87
N ARG A 164 -4.17 -18.37 -17.93
CA ARG A 164 -4.38 -19.68 -17.32
C ARG A 164 -3.32 -20.72 -17.71
N ASP A 165 -2.93 -20.72 -18.97
CA ASP A 165 -1.92 -21.64 -19.50
C ASP A 165 -0.49 -21.31 -18.99
N TYR A 166 -0.28 -20.13 -18.40
CA TYR A 166 1.01 -19.74 -17.79
C TYR A 166 1.20 -20.24 -16.36
N PHE A 167 0.24 -20.94 -15.78
CA PHE A 167 0.45 -21.66 -14.52
C PHE A 167 1.13 -23.01 -14.72
N TYR A 168 1.15 -23.53 -15.94
CA TYR A 168 1.63 -24.86 -16.30
C TYR A 168 2.94 -24.83 -17.08
N GLY A 169 3.47 -26.03 -17.31
CA GLY A 169 4.66 -26.24 -18.12
C GLY A 169 5.94 -26.08 -17.29
N GLU A 170 7.04 -25.97 -17.99
CA GLU A 170 8.37 -25.96 -17.40
C GLU A 170 9.16 -24.75 -17.91
N VAL A 171 9.75 -24.02 -16.98
CA VAL A 171 10.59 -22.86 -17.27
C VAL A 171 11.90 -22.93 -16.51
N ASN A 172 12.88 -22.18 -16.99
CA ASN A 172 14.12 -21.91 -16.25
C ASN A 172 14.04 -20.49 -15.69
N ASP A 173 13.78 -20.36 -14.40
CA ASP A 173 13.67 -19.07 -13.71
C ASP A 173 14.63 -19.06 -12.49
N PHE A 174 14.72 -17.93 -11.83
CA PHE A 174 15.51 -17.76 -10.61
C PHE A 174 14.72 -16.95 -9.58
N ILE A 175 14.87 -17.36 -8.35
CA ILE A 175 14.24 -16.69 -7.20
C ILE A 175 15.28 -15.79 -6.56
N LEU A 176 14.91 -14.54 -6.29
CA LEU A 176 15.81 -13.55 -5.71
C LEU A 176 15.28 -13.05 -4.37
N PRO A 177 16.16 -12.89 -3.38
CA PRO A 177 15.79 -12.20 -2.16
C PRO A 177 15.55 -10.69 -2.43
N PRO A 178 14.64 -10.05 -1.66
CA PRO A 178 14.19 -8.67 -1.90
C PRO A 178 15.30 -7.64 -2.04
N GLU A 179 16.35 -7.74 -1.25
CA GLU A 179 17.49 -6.81 -1.23
C GLU A 179 18.30 -6.78 -2.53
N GLN A 180 18.12 -7.77 -3.41
CA GLN A 180 18.81 -7.82 -4.71
C GLN A 180 18.11 -7.03 -5.82
N TYR A 181 16.86 -6.61 -5.62
CA TYR A 181 16.09 -5.96 -6.69
C TYR A 181 15.19 -4.79 -6.23
N ARG A 182 15.06 -4.55 -4.93
CA ARG A 182 14.37 -3.39 -4.41
C ARG A 182 15.08 -2.83 -3.18
N SER A 183 14.86 -1.56 -2.86
CA SER A 183 15.30 -1.00 -1.60
C SER A 183 14.52 -1.63 -0.44
N THR A 184 15.23 -2.02 0.60
CA THR A 184 14.67 -2.51 1.87
C THR A 184 14.90 -1.51 3.01
N SER A 185 15.60 -0.41 2.74
CA SER A 185 15.83 0.70 3.67
C SER A 185 14.99 1.93 3.29
N GLY A 186 14.68 2.78 4.27
CA GLY A 186 14.04 4.06 4.05
C GLY A 186 14.94 5.05 3.28
N LEU A 187 14.30 6.04 2.67
CA LEU A 187 15.02 7.17 2.07
C LEU A 187 15.48 8.12 3.19
N ILE A 188 16.70 8.61 3.07
CA ILE A 188 17.24 9.63 3.98
C ILE A 188 17.22 10.95 3.22
N PRO A 189 16.65 12.04 3.79
CA PRO A 189 16.70 13.37 3.17
C PRO A 189 18.15 13.87 3.12
N ASP A 190 18.45 14.78 2.19
CA ASP A 190 19.76 15.42 2.17
C ASP A 190 19.96 16.33 3.38
N ALA A 191 21.22 16.43 3.82
CA ALA A 191 21.56 17.11 5.07
C ALA A 191 21.26 18.62 5.05
N GLU A 192 21.30 19.26 3.89
CA GLU A 192 21.03 20.70 3.76
C GLU A 192 19.53 20.98 3.89
N SER A 193 18.67 20.18 3.22
CA SER A 193 17.22 20.28 3.38
C SER A 193 16.77 19.99 4.81
N LEU A 194 17.37 18.98 5.46
CA LEU A 194 17.07 18.68 6.86
C LEU A 194 17.45 19.85 7.78
N LYS A 195 18.62 20.47 7.56
CA LYS A 195 19.06 21.64 8.32
C LYS A 195 18.12 22.83 8.14
N LYS A 196 17.72 23.13 6.92
CA LYS A 196 16.76 24.22 6.61
C LYS A 196 15.40 23.97 7.30
N ALA A 197 14.91 22.74 7.26
CA ALA A 197 13.68 22.37 7.95
C ALA A 197 13.81 22.59 9.47
N ALA A 198 14.90 22.11 10.07
CA ALA A 198 15.16 22.29 11.49
C ALA A 198 15.26 23.78 11.89
N GLU A 199 15.93 24.61 11.09
CA GLU A 199 16.02 26.07 11.33
C GLU A 199 14.64 26.75 11.35
N VAL A 200 13.74 26.36 10.43
CA VAL A 200 12.36 26.90 10.37
C VAL A 200 11.57 26.44 11.58
N ILE A 201 11.67 25.16 11.95
CA ILE A 201 10.95 24.56 13.07
C ILE A 201 11.41 25.18 14.41
N LEU A 202 12.72 25.30 14.64
CA LEU A 202 13.27 25.85 15.88
C LEU A 202 13.01 27.37 16.04
N ALA A 203 12.78 28.08 14.96
CA ALA A 203 12.42 29.49 15.00
C ALA A 203 10.91 29.73 15.22
N ALA A 204 10.09 28.69 15.20
CA ALA A 204 8.64 28.78 15.37
C ALA A 204 8.27 29.23 16.79
N LYS A 205 7.24 30.06 16.89
CA LYS A 205 6.67 30.48 18.17
C LYS A 205 5.48 29.64 18.61
N LYS A 206 4.73 29.14 17.63
CA LYS A 206 3.54 28.29 17.79
C LYS A 206 3.59 27.16 16.77
N PRO A 207 4.53 26.21 16.88
CA PRO A 207 4.55 25.07 15.97
C PRO A 207 3.37 24.13 16.23
N VAL A 208 2.91 23.42 15.18
CA VAL A 208 1.96 22.31 15.25
C VAL A 208 2.41 21.18 14.37
N ILE A 209 2.30 19.95 14.84
CA ILE A 209 2.59 18.75 14.05
C ILE A 209 1.30 18.17 13.48
N ILE A 210 1.33 17.74 12.21
CA ILE A 210 0.25 16.97 11.57
C ILE A 210 0.83 15.64 11.11
N ASN A 211 0.42 14.56 11.76
CA ASN A 211 0.86 13.20 11.42
C ASN A 211 -0.06 12.54 10.40
N GLY A 212 0.53 11.84 9.46
CA GLY A 212 -0.19 11.02 8.49
C GLY A 212 0.31 9.59 8.45
N ARG A 213 -0.13 8.84 7.44
CA ARG A 213 0.21 7.42 7.26
C ARG A 213 1.72 7.15 7.28
N GLY A 214 2.53 8.05 6.73
CA GLY A 214 3.97 7.86 6.69
C GLY A 214 4.61 7.66 8.06
N VAL A 215 4.03 8.24 9.12
CA VAL A 215 4.49 8.04 10.51
C VAL A 215 4.26 6.59 10.95
N VAL A 216 3.07 6.04 10.64
CA VAL A 216 2.72 4.65 10.96
C VAL A 216 3.59 3.68 10.16
N ASP A 217 3.69 3.89 8.85
CA ASP A 217 4.46 3.04 7.95
C ASP A 217 5.96 3.00 8.25
N SER A 218 6.46 4.02 8.94
CA SER A 218 7.87 4.14 9.33
C SER A 218 8.13 3.77 10.80
N ASP A 219 7.10 3.30 11.53
CA ASP A 219 7.15 3.02 12.98
C ASP A 219 7.71 4.21 13.78
N ALA A 220 7.31 5.43 13.40
CA ALA A 220 7.90 6.68 13.90
C ALA A 220 7.02 7.41 14.93
N VAL A 221 5.98 6.77 15.46
CA VAL A 221 5.05 7.40 16.43
C VAL A 221 5.77 7.89 17.68
N ASP A 222 6.68 7.09 18.22
CA ASP A 222 7.45 7.45 19.43
C ASP A 222 8.43 8.59 19.16
N VAL A 223 9.10 8.58 18.03
CA VAL A 223 10.01 9.66 17.61
C VAL A 223 9.27 10.98 17.47
N VAL A 224 8.05 10.95 16.92
CA VAL A 224 7.22 12.16 16.83
C VAL A 224 6.76 12.62 18.21
N ALA A 225 6.47 11.73 19.15
CA ALA A 225 6.13 12.11 20.52
C ALA A 225 7.32 12.82 21.21
N GLU A 226 8.54 12.33 21.03
CA GLU A 226 9.76 13.00 21.54
C GLU A 226 9.93 14.41 20.93
N ILE A 227 9.68 14.56 19.63
CA ILE A 227 9.74 15.87 18.96
C ILE A 227 8.66 16.80 19.51
N ALA A 228 7.43 16.31 19.72
CA ALA A 228 6.32 17.09 20.25
C ALA A 228 6.61 17.59 21.68
N GLU A 229 7.17 16.74 22.53
CA GLU A 229 7.60 17.09 23.87
C GLU A 229 8.72 18.14 23.84
N TYR A 230 9.75 17.93 23.01
CA TYR A 230 10.87 18.87 22.87
C TYR A 230 10.42 20.27 22.43
N LEU A 231 9.47 20.33 21.48
CA LEU A 231 8.92 21.59 20.97
C LEU A 231 7.79 22.13 21.83
N SER A 232 7.29 21.36 22.80
CA SER A 232 6.07 21.64 23.58
C SER A 232 4.89 22.02 22.69
N CYS A 233 4.63 21.26 21.61
CA CYS A 233 3.67 21.60 20.58
C CYS A 233 2.56 20.56 20.43
N PRO A 234 1.33 20.98 20.02
CA PRO A 234 0.23 20.06 19.77
C PRO A 234 0.49 19.19 18.53
N VAL A 235 -0.04 17.95 18.58
CA VAL A 235 -0.01 16.98 17.49
C VAL A 235 -1.42 16.65 17.05
N ALA A 236 -1.71 16.92 15.79
CA ALA A 236 -2.93 16.51 15.11
C ALA A 236 -2.66 15.28 14.24
N THR A 237 -3.67 14.46 13.99
CA THR A 237 -3.59 13.35 13.04
C THR A 237 -4.39 13.65 11.79
N SER A 238 -4.01 13.06 10.66
CA SER A 238 -4.80 13.14 9.44
C SER A 238 -6.07 12.28 9.57
N TYR A 239 -7.13 12.63 8.85
CA TYR A 239 -8.47 12.07 8.96
C TYR A 239 -8.55 10.54 9.03
N LEU A 240 -7.76 9.81 8.22
CA LEU A 240 -7.81 8.35 8.15
C LEU A 240 -6.75 7.64 9.00
N HIS A 241 -5.94 8.38 9.77
CA HIS A 241 -4.78 7.86 10.48
C HIS A 241 -4.75 8.31 11.93
N ASN A 242 -5.81 7.93 12.67
CA ASN A 242 -5.87 8.17 14.12
C ASN A 242 -4.82 7.35 14.88
N ASP A 243 -4.27 6.34 14.26
CA ASP A 243 -3.16 5.50 14.72
C ASP A 243 -1.78 6.18 14.59
N ALA A 244 -1.70 7.32 13.90
CA ALA A 244 -0.46 8.06 13.71
C ALA A 244 0.02 8.83 14.96
N PHE A 245 -0.76 8.86 16.03
CA PHE A 245 -0.36 9.40 17.32
C PHE A 245 -1.23 8.84 18.45
N ARG A 246 -0.68 8.75 19.67
CA ARG A 246 -1.40 8.18 20.81
C ARG A 246 -2.41 9.18 21.37
N TYR A 247 -3.67 8.80 21.50
CA TYR A 247 -4.72 9.61 22.11
C TYR A 247 -4.48 9.90 23.60
N SER A 248 -3.72 9.06 24.29
CA SER A 248 -3.33 9.24 25.69
C SER A 248 -2.20 10.25 25.90
N ASP A 249 -1.54 10.67 24.82
CA ASP A 249 -0.47 11.66 24.90
C ASP A 249 -1.04 13.05 25.14
N PRO A 250 -0.50 13.84 26.10
CA PRO A 250 -1.03 15.19 26.43
C PRO A 250 -0.93 16.18 25.25
N HIS A 251 -0.05 15.94 24.26
CA HIS A 251 0.07 16.78 23.08
C HIS A 251 -0.99 16.47 22.01
N CYS A 252 -1.73 15.35 22.15
CA CYS A 252 -2.72 14.93 21.16
C CYS A 252 -3.94 15.86 21.15
N VAL A 253 -4.18 16.54 20.02
CA VAL A 253 -5.35 17.39 19.82
C VAL A 253 -6.42 16.78 18.90
N GLY A 254 -6.20 15.53 18.45
CA GLY A 254 -7.13 14.74 17.63
C GLY A 254 -7.00 14.96 16.12
N PRO A 255 -7.89 14.38 15.33
CA PRO A 255 -7.81 14.41 13.87
C PRO A 255 -8.24 15.75 13.27
N ILE A 256 -7.68 16.05 12.07
CA ILE A 256 -8.12 17.15 11.21
C ILE A 256 -9.03 16.63 10.09
N GLY A 257 -9.62 17.54 9.32
CA GLY A 257 -10.44 17.24 8.15
C GLY A 257 -11.92 16.99 8.50
N TYR A 258 -12.59 16.22 7.65
CA TYR A 258 -14.02 15.95 7.83
C TYR A 258 -14.31 15.32 9.20
N MET A 259 -15.27 15.90 9.96
CA MET A 259 -15.58 15.48 11.33
C MET A 259 -14.40 15.53 12.31
N GLY A 260 -13.37 16.30 11.99
CA GLY A 260 -12.19 16.43 12.83
C GLY A 260 -12.40 17.22 14.14
N SER A 261 -11.37 17.23 14.97
CA SER A 261 -11.36 17.89 16.26
C SER A 261 -11.29 19.41 16.12
N LYS A 262 -12.16 20.13 16.87
CA LYS A 262 -12.06 21.60 16.95
C LYS A 262 -10.72 22.04 17.57
N ALA A 263 -10.21 21.29 18.56
CA ALA A 263 -8.92 21.60 19.18
C ALA A 263 -7.77 21.52 18.14
N ALA A 264 -7.76 20.49 17.30
CA ALA A 264 -6.78 20.39 16.22
C ALA A 264 -6.88 21.56 15.23
N MET A 265 -8.08 21.93 14.81
CA MET A 265 -8.30 23.03 13.87
C MET A 265 -7.89 24.40 14.46
N TYR A 266 -8.19 24.66 15.72
CA TYR A 266 -7.75 25.89 16.37
C TYR A 266 -6.24 25.93 16.59
N SER A 267 -5.61 24.80 16.97
CA SER A 267 -4.17 24.71 17.10
C SER A 267 -3.45 25.04 15.77
N ILE A 268 -3.97 24.50 14.66
CA ILE A 268 -3.39 24.79 13.34
C ILE A 268 -3.67 26.23 12.92
N LYS A 269 -4.87 26.76 13.18
CA LYS A 269 -5.21 28.15 12.86
C LYS A 269 -4.28 29.17 13.52
N GLU A 270 -3.85 28.88 14.74
CA GLU A 270 -2.97 29.77 15.51
C GLU A 270 -1.47 29.51 15.24
N ALA A 271 -1.14 28.45 14.53
CA ALA A 271 0.24 28.07 14.27
C ALA A 271 0.92 29.02 13.29
N ASP A 272 2.17 29.35 13.53
CA ASP A 272 3.06 30.04 12.58
C ASP A 272 3.87 29.04 11.72
N VAL A 273 4.08 27.80 12.23
CA VAL A 273 4.73 26.71 11.48
C VAL A 273 3.91 25.43 11.63
N ILE A 274 3.55 24.83 10.52
CA ILE A 274 2.90 23.53 10.41
C ILE A 274 3.94 22.51 9.97
N ILE A 275 4.15 21.48 10.77
CA ILE A 275 5.09 20.40 10.49
C ILE A 275 4.28 19.17 10.04
N ALA A 276 4.24 18.90 8.75
CA ALA A 276 3.48 17.79 8.17
C ALA A 276 4.37 16.55 8.01
N ILE A 277 4.26 15.58 8.91
CA ILE A 277 5.08 14.37 8.93
C ILE A 277 4.31 13.20 8.32
N GLY A 278 4.82 12.66 7.21
CA GLY A 278 4.17 11.54 6.52
C GLY A 278 2.72 11.81 6.09
N CYS A 279 2.35 13.07 5.93
CA CYS A 279 1.00 13.53 5.61
C CYS A 279 0.97 14.18 4.23
N ARG A 280 -0.04 13.81 3.40
CA ARG A 280 -0.23 14.38 2.05
C ARG A 280 -0.92 15.74 2.03
N LEU A 281 -1.51 16.15 3.16
CA LEU A 281 -2.37 17.33 3.23
C LEU A 281 -3.48 17.31 2.13
N SER A 282 -4.14 16.15 1.97
CA SER A 282 -5.18 15.97 0.95
C SER A 282 -6.35 16.92 1.18
N TYR A 283 -7.06 17.29 0.12
CA TYR A 283 -8.21 18.21 0.20
C TYR A 283 -9.24 17.78 1.26
N PHE A 284 -9.65 16.50 1.27
CA PHE A 284 -10.61 15.98 2.24
C PHE A 284 -10.07 15.99 3.68
N GLY A 285 -8.76 15.72 3.83
CA GLY A 285 -8.07 15.76 5.12
C GLY A 285 -7.80 17.15 5.66
N THR A 286 -7.98 18.20 4.84
CA THR A 286 -7.75 19.61 5.23
C THR A 286 -9.00 20.47 5.13
N LEU A 287 -10.17 19.85 4.89
CA LEU A 287 -11.44 20.57 4.76
C LEU A 287 -11.76 21.38 6.04
N PRO A 288 -12.10 22.68 5.89
CA PRO A 288 -12.64 23.46 6.99
C PRO A 288 -13.92 22.83 7.52
N GLN A 289 -14.08 22.77 8.83
CA GLN A 289 -15.28 22.32 9.52
C GLN A 289 -15.67 23.35 10.58
N TYR A 290 -16.93 23.36 10.97
CA TYR A 290 -17.46 24.23 12.04
C TYR A 290 -17.16 25.72 11.80
N ASP A 291 -17.11 26.17 10.54
CA ASP A 291 -16.72 27.53 10.13
C ASP A 291 -15.29 27.94 10.52
N ILE A 292 -14.43 26.97 10.89
CA ILE A 292 -13.02 27.20 11.24
C ILE A 292 -12.18 27.03 9.98
N LYS A 293 -11.69 28.14 9.42
CA LYS A 293 -10.64 28.14 8.41
C LYS A 293 -9.29 28.07 9.14
N TYR A 294 -8.58 26.98 8.99
CA TYR A 294 -7.36 26.71 9.76
C TYR A 294 -6.08 26.65 8.95
N PHE A 295 -6.16 26.42 7.65
CA PHE A 295 -5.05 26.70 6.73
C PHE A 295 -5.24 28.09 6.15
N LEU A 296 -4.37 29.03 6.55
CA LEU A 296 -4.49 30.43 6.18
C LEU A 296 -3.71 30.69 4.89
N GLN A 297 -4.29 31.50 3.99
CA GLN A 297 -3.70 31.82 2.70
C GLN A 297 -3.03 33.22 2.67
N ASP A 298 -2.86 33.82 3.85
CA ASP A 298 -2.30 35.16 4.02
C ASP A 298 -0.77 35.21 4.17
N GLY A 299 -0.12 34.03 4.10
CA GLY A 299 1.32 33.90 4.26
C GLY A 299 1.82 33.90 5.70
N SER A 300 0.92 33.95 6.70
CA SER A 300 1.30 33.91 8.12
C SER A 300 1.76 32.54 8.60
N GLN A 301 1.38 31.47 7.88
CA GLN A 301 1.74 30.09 8.20
C GLN A 301 2.81 29.56 7.24
N LYS A 302 3.86 28.97 7.77
CA LYS A 302 4.86 28.21 7.00
C LYS A 302 4.55 26.71 7.13
N ILE A 303 4.73 25.95 6.04
CA ILE A 303 4.58 24.50 6.05
C ILE A 303 5.94 23.87 5.78
N VAL A 304 6.34 22.95 6.66
CA VAL A 304 7.49 22.05 6.49
C VAL A 304 6.94 20.66 6.30
N GLN A 305 7.25 20.04 5.14
CA GLN A 305 6.70 18.72 4.77
C GLN A 305 7.83 17.78 4.34
#